data_cd441973532ec34604ed127bdc22ced6
#
_entry.id   cd441973532ec34604ed127bdc22ced6
#
_cell.length_a   1.000
_cell.length_b   1.000
_cell.length_c   1.000
_cell.angle_alpha   90.00
_cell.angle_beta   90.00
_cell.angle_gamma   90.00
#
_symmetry.space_group_name_H-M   'P 1'
#
loop_
_entity.id
_entity.type
_entity.pdbx_description
1 polymer ?
#
loop_
_entity_poly.entity_id
_entity_poly.type
_entity_poly.pdbx_seq_one_letter_code
_entity_poly.pdbx_strand_id
1 'polypeptide(L)'
;VHVLVDFIKTGQSINIVVGNGKRFMAYDIVKRLKAKGKNDVLATLAKNVEAKRKANNKQHEVWKLSFDWKYCNSYKFLKQKLNYMHDNPCSGKWNLCESPIDYLYSSAKNYAGELGNYEINSIEE
;
A
#
# COMPACT_ATOMS: atom_id res chain seq x y z
N VAL A 1 -0.49 3.29 -2.91
CA VAL A 1 -0.57 1.84 -2.67
C VAL A 1 -2.01 1.41 -2.80
N HIS A 2 -2.26 0.38 -3.59
CA HIS A 2 -3.55 -0.27 -3.74
C HIS A 2 -3.44 -1.68 -3.15
N VAL A 3 -4.44 -2.10 -2.39
CA VAL A 3 -4.45 -3.41 -1.72
C VAL A 3 -5.86 -3.98 -1.75
N LEU A 4 -5.99 -5.26 -2.04
CA LEU A 4 -7.19 -6.04 -1.73
C LEU A 4 -6.97 -6.74 -0.38
N VAL A 5 -7.90 -6.57 0.53
CA VAL A 5 -7.78 -7.09 1.90
C VAL A 5 -9.03 -7.90 2.26
N ASP A 6 -8.83 -9.15 2.63
CA ASP A 6 -9.83 -9.91 3.37
C ASP A 6 -9.61 -9.70 4.87
N PHE A 7 -10.50 -8.95 5.52
CA PHE A 7 -10.40 -8.63 6.94
C PHE A 7 -11.53 -9.23 7.79
N ILE A 8 -12.45 -9.98 7.18
CA ILE A 8 -13.64 -10.56 7.85
C ILE A 8 -13.22 -11.44 9.03
N LYS A 9 -12.16 -12.21 8.85
CA LYS A 9 -11.64 -13.14 9.87
C LYS A 9 -10.91 -12.46 11.03
N THR A 10 -10.60 -11.16 10.92
CA THR A 10 -9.87 -10.43 11.97
C THR A 10 -10.75 -10.02 13.15
N GLY A 11 -12.06 -9.97 12.96
CA GLY A 11 -13.02 -9.44 13.95
C GLY A 11 -12.89 -7.91 14.19
N GLN A 12 -12.08 -7.21 13.39
CA GLN A 12 -11.79 -5.78 13.55
C GLN A 12 -12.40 -4.96 12.41
N SER A 13 -12.62 -3.67 12.64
CA SER A 13 -13.05 -2.76 11.59
C SER A 13 -11.92 -2.49 10.58
N ILE A 14 -12.29 -2.17 9.34
CA ILE A 14 -11.35 -1.79 8.27
C ILE A 14 -10.43 -0.64 8.69
N ASN A 15 -10.96 0.32 9.46
CA ASN A 15 -10.17 1.45 9.95
C ASN A 15 -9.02 1.01 10.87
N ILE A 16 -9.27 0.03 11.74
CA ILE A 16 -8.25 -0.53 12.63
C ILE A 16 -7.21 -1.30 11.82
N VAL A 17 -7.65 -2.16 10.91
CA VAL A 17 -6.74 -2.97 10.08
C VAL A 17 -5.82 -2.08 9.23
N VAL A 18 -6.40 -1.12 8.51
CA VAL A 18 -5.63 -0.17 7.67
C VAL A 18 -4.76 0.75 8.53
N GLY A 19 -5.28 1.25 9.64
CA GLY A 19 -4.53 2.10 10.57
C GLY A 19 -3.30 1.40 11.12
N ASN A 20 -3.42 0.15 11.53
CA ASN A 20 -2.30 -0.68 11.99
C ASN A 20 -1.29 -0.94 10.87
N GLY A 21 -1.75 -1.33 9.68
CA GLY A 21 -0.89 -1.54 8.53
C GLY A 21 -0.07 -0.28 8.19
N LYS A 22 -0.72 0.88 8.08
CA LYS A 22 -0.06 2.17 7.83
C LYS A 22 0.97 2.50 8.92
N ARG A 23 0.65 2.24 10.18
CA ARG A 23 1.54 2.52 11.32
C ARG A 23 2.82 1.68 11.26
N PHE A 24 2.69 0.36 11.10
CA PHE A 24 3.85 -0.52 11.07
C PHE A 24 4.72 -0.30 9.83
N MET A 25 4.12 -0.11 8.66
CA MET A 25 4.86 0.27 7.46
C MET A 25 5.60 1.60 7.64
N ALA A 26 4.99 2.59 8.27
CA ALA A 26 5.65 3.87 8.53
C ALA A 26 6.88 3.72 9.43
N TYR A 27 6.80 2.88 10.47
CA TYR A 27 7.95 2.62 11.34
C TYR A 27 9.10 1.98 10.57
N ASP A 28 8.83 0.99 9.73
CA ASP A 28 9.87 0.32 8.93
C ASP A 28 10.47 1.26 7.87
N ILE A 29 9.63 2.04 7.18
CA ILE A 29 10.09 3.04 6.20
C ILE A 29 11.03 4.06 6.85
N VAL A 30 10.63 4.65 7.98
CA VAL A 30 11.47 5.64 8.70
C VAL A 30 12.77 4.99 9.18
N LYS A 31 12.71 3.77 9.72
CA LYS A 31 13.90 3.01 10.13
C LYS A 31 14.87 2.82 8.96
N ARG A 32 14.38 2.40 7.81
CA ARG A 32 15.21 2.19 6.61
C ARG A 32 15.76 3.49 6.04
N LEU A 33 14.99 4.58 6.05
CA LEU A 33 15.46 5.91 5.63
C LEU A 33 16.60 6.40 6.52
N LYS A 34 16.48 6.23 7.84
CA LYS A 34 17.55 6.56 8.80
C LYS A 34 18.82 5.73 8.52
N ALA A 35 18.68 4.43 8.35
CA ALA A 35 19.81 3.54 8.07
C ALA A 35 20.52 3.88 6.74
N LYS A 36 19.79 4.40 5.77
CA LYS A 36 20.31 4.83 4.45
C LYS A 36 20.78 6.30 4.44
N GLY A 37 20.74 7.02 5.55
CA GLY A 37 21.14 8.43 5.64
C GLY A 37 20.28 9.38 4.79
N LYS A 38 19.02 9.05 4.49
CA LYS A 38 18.12 9.87 3.67
C LYS A 38 17.49 11.02 4.49
N ASN A 39 18.35 11.91 4.97
CA ASN A 39 17.97 12.99 5.89
C ASN A 39 17.06 14.04 5.24
N ASP A 40 17.21 14.29 3.95
CA ASP A 40 16.34 15.17 3.14
C ASP A 40 14.90 14.68 3.11
N VAL A 41 14.72 13.38 2.88
CA VAL A 41 13.39 12.74 2.89
C VAL A 41 12.80 12.77 4.31
N LEU A 42 13.59 12.43 5.32
CA LEU A 42 13.14 12.46 6.72
C LEU A 42 12.70 13.87 7.14
N ALA A 43 13.44 14.91 6.74
CA ALA A 43 13.09 16.31 7.01
C ALA A 43 11.75 16.69 6.33
N THR A 44 11.53 16.22 5.11
CA THR A 44 10.24 16.43 4.40
C THR A 44 9.09 15.76 5.13
N LEU A 45 9.26 14.49 5.55
CA LEU A 45 8.24 13.77 6.32
C LEU A 45 7.96 14.43 7.68
N ALA A 46 8.96 15.02 8.32
CA ALA A 46 8.80 15.73 9.58
C ALA A 46 8.03 17.07 9.41
N LYS A 47 8.26 17.79 8.32
CA LYS A 47 7.52 19.03 8.00
C LYS A 47 6.03 18.79 7.82
N ASN A 48 5.65 17.63 7.29
CA ASN A 48 4.26 17.27 7.02
C ASN A 48 3.46 16.90 8.27
N VAL A 49 4.09 16.79 9.44
CA VAL A 49 3.40 16.48 10.69
C VAL A 49 2.64 17.72 11.18
N GLU A 50 1.32 17.61 11.33
CA GLU A 50 0.48 18.67 11.87
C GLU A 50 0.86 19.00 13.33
N ALA A 51 0.71 20.28 13.73
CA ALA A 51 1.08 20.77 15.06
C ALA A 51 0.45 19.95 16.21
N LYS A 52 -0.85 19.62 16.09
CA LYS A 52 -1.56 18.79 17.07
C LYS A 52 -0.94 17.39 17.24
N ARG A 53 -0.42 16.83 16.17
CA ARG A 53 0.20 15.49 16.18
C ARG A 53 1.65 15.53 16.63
N LYS A 54 2.36 16.65 16.41
CA LYS A 54 3.67 16.92 17.00
C LYS A 54 3.60 16.95 18.52
N ALA A 55 2.57 17.58 19.08
CA ALA A 55 2.32 17.60 20.52
C ALA A 55 2.17 16.20 21.13
N ASN A 56 1.73 15.21 20.31
CA ASN A 56 1.64 13.79 20.68
C ASN A 56 2.89 12.98 20.29
N ASN A 57 4.05 13.61 20.21
CA ASN A 57 5.36 12.99 19.88
C ASN A 57 5.46 12.35 18.48
N LYS A 58 4.58 12.67 17.55
CA LYS A 58 4.73 12.20 16.17
C LYS A 58 5.85 12.96 15.46
N GLN A 59 6.86 12.25 15.00
CA GLN A 59 8.05 12.84 14.38
C GLN A 59 7.97 12.89 12.85
N HIS A 60 7.29 11.95 12.20
CA HIS A 60 7.24 11.83 10.75
C HIS A 60 5.82 11.47 10.27
N GLU A 61 5.38 12.07 9.18
CA GLU A 61 4.13 11.73 8.50
C GLU A 61 4.43 11.06 7.16
N VAL A 62 4.31 9.73 7.12
CA VAL A 62 4.60 8.92 5.93
C VAL A 62 3.37 8.79 5.02
N TRP A 63 2.19 8.77 5.61
CA TRP A 63 0.93 8.52 4.92
C TRP A 63 -0.01 9.71 5.00
N LYS A 64 -0.82 9.91 3.96
CA LYS A 64 -2.01 10.75 4.10
C LYS A 64 -2.91 10.21 5.19
N LEU A 65 -3.59 11.09 5.91
CA LEU A 65 -4.47 10.73 7.02
C LEU A 65 -5.66 9.90 6.56
N SER A 66 -6.24 10.29 5.42
CA SER A 66 -7.36 9.58 4.80
C SER A 66 -6.89 8.38 3.98
N PHE A 67 -7.79 7.46 3.76
CA PHE A 67 -7.68 6.41 2.74
C PHE A 67 -9.05 6.19 2.10
N ASP A 68 -9.02 5.76 0.86
CA ASP A 68 -10.21 5.42 0.09
C ASP A 68 -10.39 3.92 0.10
N TRP A 69 -11.63 3.45 0.31
CA TRP A 69 -11.91 2.03 0.27
C TRP A 69 -13.26 1.76 -0.40
N LYS A 70 -13.38 0.60 -1.02
CA LYS A 70 -14.62 0.12 -1.62
C LYS A 70 -14.84 -1.32 -1.25
N TYR A 71 -16.06 -1.64 -0.87
CA TYR A 71 -16.45 -3.02 -0.64
C TYR A 71 -16.59 -3.76 -1.97
N CYS A 72 -15.91 -4.90 -2.09
CA CYS A 72 -16.00 -5.75 -3.27
C CYS A 72 -17.05 -6.83 -3.01
N ASN A 73 -18.28 -6.58 -3.45
CA ASN A 73 -19.45 -7.42 -3.19
C ASN A 73 -19.72 -8.49 -4.25
N SER A 74 -18.91 -8.58 -5.28
CA SER A 74 -19.00 -9.62 -6.31
C SER A 74 -17.64 -9.97 -6.86
N TYR A 75 -17.48 -11.20 -7.30
CA TYR A 75 -16.25 -11.67 -7.95
C TYR A 75 -15.88 -10.82 -9.18
N LYS A 76 -16.88 -10.47 -9.99
CA LYS A 76 -16.69 -9.60 -11.18
C LYS A 76 -16.08 -8.25 -10.79
N PHE A 77 -16.60 -7.61 -9.76
CA PHE A 77 -16.08 -6.32 -9.28
C PHE A 77 -14.70 -6.45 -8.66
N LEU A 78 -14.48 -7.51 -7.90
CA LEU A 78 -13.18 -7.83 -7.31
C LEU A 78 -12.11 -8.00 -8.40
N LYS A 79 -12.41 -8.81 -9.43
CA LYS A 79 -11.51 -9.03 -10.57
C LYS A 79 -11.25 -7.74 -11.36
N GLN A 80 -12.26 -6.90 -11.55
CA GLN A 80 -12.09 -5.57 -12.17
C GLN A 80 -11.11 -4.70 -11.37
N LYS A 81 -11.21 -4.70 -10.04
CA LYS A 81 -10.30 -3.94 -9.18
C LYS A 81 -8.88 -4.50 -9.19
N LEU A 82 -8.74 -5.81 -9.20
CA LEU A 82 -7.45 -6.47 -9.32
C LEU A 82 -6.75 -6.09 -10.63
N ASN A 83 -7.44 -6.19 -11.76
CA ASN A 83 -6.90 -5.81 -13.06
C ASN A 83 -6.49 -4.32 -13.06
N TYR A 84 -7.35 -3.43 -12.58
CA TYR A 84 -7.01 -2.01 -12.44
C TYR A 84 -5.73 -1.79 -11.63
N MET A 85 -5.53 -2.52 -10.53
CA MET A 85 -4.33 -2.41 -9.70
C MET A 85 -3.08 -2.89 -10.44
N HIS A 86 -3.21 -3.98 -11.22
CA HIS A 86 -2.10 -4.52 -12.00
C HIS A 86 -1.73 -3.62 -13.18
N ASP A 87 -2.71 -3.02 -13.85
CA ASP A 87 -2.49 -2.16 -15.02
C ASP A 87 -1.99 -0.75 -14.63
N ASN A 88 -2.27 -0.31 -13.40
CA ASN A 88 -1.98 1.05 -12.95
C ASN A 88 -0.49 1.47 -13.07
N PRO A 89 0.52 0.61 -12.80
CA PRO A 89 1.92 0.95 -13.03
C PRO A 89 2.28 1.21 -14.49
N CYS A 90 1.56 0.57 -15.43
CA CYS A 90 1.83 0.65 -16.88
C CYS A 90 1.03 1.76 -17.56
N SER A 91 0.22 2.51 -16.83
CA SER A 91 -0.72 3.47 -17.39
C SER A 91 -0.58 4.88 -16.82
N GLY A 92 -1.18 5.85 -17.53
CA GLY A 92 -1.25 7.24 -17.11
C GLY A 92 0.11 7.91 -17.04
N LYS A 93 0.28 8.77 -16.04
CA LYS A 93 1.51 9.55 -15.83
C LYS A 93 2.68 8.75 -15.25
N TRP A 94 2.41 7.57 -14.71
CA TRP A 94 3.42 6.79 -14.01
C TRP A 94 4.30 6.00 -14.97
N ASN A 95 3.69 5.25 -15.89
CA ASN A 95 4.36 4.48 -16.95
C ASN A 95 5.68 3.84 -16.49
N LEU A 96 5.61 3.08 -15.38
CA LEU A 96 6.79 2.52 -14.69
C LEU A 96 7.29 1.23 -15.34
N CYS A 97 6.48 0.61 -16.19
CA CYS A 97 6.75 -0.65 -16.88
C CYS A 97 5.87 -0.77 -18.12
N GLU A 98 6.29 -1.61 -19.07
CA GLU A 98 5.55 -1.87 -20.31
C GLU A 98 4.39 -2.85 -20.08
N SER A 99 4.62 -3.85 -19.23
CA SER A 99 3.63 -4.88 -18.89
C SER A 99 3.43 -4.99 -17.38
N PRO A 100 2.21 -5.29 -16.90
CA PRO A 100 1.92 -5.49 -15.48
C PRO A 100 2.82 -6.51 -14.78
N ILE A 101 3.24 -7.55 -15.50
CA ILE A 101 4.12 -8.61 -14.96
C ILE A 101 5.56 -8.12 -14.74
N ASP A 102 5.97 -7.04 -15.40
CA ASP A 102 7.30 -6.46 -15.24
C ASP A 102 7.42 -5.58 -13.99
N TYR A 103 6.29 -5.17 -13.41
CA TYR A 103 6.31 -4.36 -12.21
C TYR A 103 6.58 -5.19 -10.96
N LEU A 104 7.77 -5.03 -10.44
CA LEU A 104 8.34 -5.85 -9.36
C LEU A 104 7.53 -5.80 -8.04
N TYR A 105 6.82 -4.68 -7.79
CA TYR A 105 6.09 -4.42 -6.55
C TYR A 105 4.58 -4.67 -6.70
N SER A 106 4.23 -5.70 -7.48
CA SER A 106 2.85 -6.09 -7.78
C SER A 106 2.67 -7.59 -7.64
N SER A 107 1.43 -8.03 -7.46
CA SER A 107 1.04 -9.44 -7.50
C SER A 107 0.75 -9.94 -8.92
N ALA A 108 0.94 -9.13 -9.96
CA ALA A 108 0.58 -9.50 -11.33
C ALA A 108 1.26 -10.79 -11.80
N LYS A 109 2.54 -11.00 -11.45
CA LYS A 109 3.26 -12.25 -11.76
C LYS A 109 2.60 -13.48 -11.18
N ASN A 110 2.16 -13.41 -9.92
CA ASN A 110 1.50 -14.53 -9.25
C ASN A 110 0.21 -14.93 -10.00
N TYR A 111 -0.57 -13.94 -10.47
CA TYR A 111 -1.79 -14.20 -11.25
C TYR A 111 -1.53 -14.63 -12.70
N ALA A 112 -0.32 -14.40 -13.22
CA ALA A 112 0.14 -14.93 -14.50
C ALA A 112 0.69 -16.37 -14.39
N GLY A 113 0.69 -16.96 -13.19
CA GLY A 113 1.26 -18.30 -12.94
C GLY A 113 2.78 -18.33 -12.80
N GLU A 114 3.41 -17.17 -12.62
CA GLU A 114 4.85 -17.06 -12.41
C GLU A 114 5.18 -16.86 -10.92
N LEU A 115 6.43 -17.11 -10.54
CA LEU A 115 6.91 -16.82 -9.20
C LEU A 115 7.03 -15.31 -8.99
N GLY A 116 6.09 -14.75 -8.22
CA GLY A 116 6.12 -13.36 -7.79
C GLY A 116 7.07 -13.14 -6.61
N ASN A 117 7.37 -11.86 -6.32
CA ASN A 117 8.23 -11.48 -5.18
C ASN A 117 7.54 -11.59 -3.82
N TYR A 118 6.24 -11.80 -3.82
CA TYR A 118 5.41 -11.82 -2.61
C TYR A 118 4.52 -13.06 -2.63
N GLU A 119 4.36 -13.64 -1.45
CA GLU A 119 3.32 -14.63 -1.24
C GLU A 119 1.97 -13.94 -1.15
N ILE A 120 0.98 -14.44 -1.86
CA ILE A 120 -0.37 -13.88 -1.90
C ILE A 120 -1.41 -14.98 -1.68
N ASN A 121 -2.55 -14.59 -1.14
CA ASN A 121 -3.76 -15.39 -1.24
C ASN A 121 -4.43 -15.08 -2.59
N SER A 122 -4.57 -16.08 -3.45
CA SER A 122 -5.27 -15.91 -4.72
C SER A 122 -6.75 -15.63 -4.50
N ILE A 123 -7.34 -14.89 -5.43
CA ILE A 123 -8.78 -14.68 -5.49
C ILE A 123 -9.35 -15.84 -6.29
N GLU A 124 -10.07 -16.71 -5.61
CA GLU A 124 -10.81 -17.82 -6.23
C GLU A 124 -12.30 -17.49 -6.30
N GLU A 125 -12.96 -18.07 -7.31
CA GLU A 125 -14.40 -17.88 -7.55
C GLU A 125 -15.24 -18.71 -6.56
#